data_2c73d19af5fac59fdfd164e46af16fa4
#
_entry.id   2c73d19af5fac59fdfd164e46af16fa4
#
_cell.length_a   1.000
_cell.length_b   1.000
_cell.length_c   1.000
_cell.angle_alpha   90.00
_cell.angle_beta   90.00
_cell.angle_gamma   90.00
#
_symmetry.space_group_name_H-M   'P 1'
#
loop_
_entity.id
_entity.type
_entity.pdbx_description
1 polymer ?
#
loop_
_entity_poly.entity_id
_entity_poly.type
_entity_poly.pdbx_seq_one_letter_code
_entity_poly.pdbx_strand_id
1 'polypeptide(L)'
;ITAAKRIYILGVRSATALASFLGFYFNLIFDNVVQVHSNSASEMFEQLLRVGEGDVVNGISFPRYSRRTVQALYFAHDRGATVVAITDSPTSPLAERADHTLLAKSDMASFVDSLVAPLSLVNALIVAVGRQKKEDLSQTFETLEKIWDEYEVYEKVEHED
;
A
#
# COMPACT_ATOMS: atom_id res chain seq x y z
N ILE A 1 -1.59 3.85 -10.91
CA ILE A 1 -1.29 2.55 -10.27
C ILE A 1 -1.43 1.43 -11.29
N THR A 2 -2.57 1.29 -11.98
CA THR A 2 -2.87 0.15 -12.87
C THR A 2 -1.96 -0.02 -14.09
N ALA A 3 -1.25 1.02 -14.48
CA ALA A 3 -0.27 1.01 -15.59
C ALA A 3 1.20 1.14 -15.11
N ALA A 4 1.44 0.98 -13.82
CA ALA A 4 2.78 1.12 -13.24
C ALA A 4 3.69 -0.05 -13.66
N LYS A 5 4.97 0.24 -13.92
CA LYS A 5 6.00 -0.78 -14.13
C LYS A 5 6.28 -1.56 -12.84
N ARG A 6 6.35 -0.85 -11.71
CA ARG A 6 6.44 -1.38 -10.35
C ARG A 6 5.64 -0.52 -9.40
N ILE A 7 5.09 -1.14 -8.38
CA ILE A 7 4.28 -0.48 -7.35
C ILE A 7 4.99 -0.67 -6.02
N TYR A 8 5.58 0.40 -5.51
CA TYR A 8 6.20 0.40 -4.20
C TYR A 8 5.20 0.85 -3.15
N ILE A 9 5.20 0.18 -2.01
CA ILE A 9 4.32 0.52 -0.88
C ILE A 9 5.18 0.64 0.37
N LEU A 10 5.11 1.78 1.04
CA LEU A 10 5.87 2.03 2.25
C LEU A 10 5.06 2.74 3.32
N GLY A 11 5.27 2.31 4.53
CA GLY A 11 4.76 2.92 5.74
C GLY A 11 5.56 2.41 6.92
N VAL A 12 5.82 3.26 7.90
CA VAL A 12 6.62 2.90 9.07
C VAL A 12 5.82 3.05 10.36
N ARG A 13 6.21 2.33 11.41
CA ARG A 13 5.52 2.31 12.72
C ARG A 13 4.06 1.84 12.57
N SER A 14 3.09 2.59 13.11
CA SER A 14 1.65 2.27 13.00
C SER A 14 1.17 2.18 11.55
N ALA A 15 1.73 2.99 10.64
CA ALA A 15 1.40 2.94 9.22
C ALA A 15 1.89 1.66 8.52
N THR A 16 2.79 0.88 9.12
CA THR A 16 3.21 -0.43 8.59
C THR A 16 2.02 -1.38 8.44
N ALA A 17 1.07 -1.33 9.36
CA ALA A 17 -0.14 -2.17 9.29
C ALA A 17 -0.97 -1.86 8.03
N LEU A 18 -1.13 -0.58 7.69
CA LEU A 18 -1.84 -0.15 6.48
C LEU A 18 -1.06 -0.51 5.21
N ALA A 19 0.26 -0.31 5.23
CA ALA A 19 1.13 -0.67 4.10
C ALA A 19 1.11 -2.18 3.84
N SER A 20 1.15 -3.00 4.90
CA SER A 20 1.07 -4.46 4.79
C SER A 20 -0.30 -4.91 4.27
N PHE A 21 -1.37 -4.32 4.75
CA PHE A 21 -2.73 -4.62 4.28
C PHE A 21 -2.90 -4.26 2.79
N LEU A 22 -2.47 -3.06 2.39
CA LEU A 22 -2.49 -2.65 0.98
C LEU A 22 -1.63 -3.58 0.12
N GLY A 23 -0.42 -3.89 0.58
CA GLY A 23 0.53 -4.77 -0.11
C GLY A 23 -0.02 -6.19 -0.29
N PHE A 24 -0.68 -6.75 0.71
CA PHE A 24 -1.33 -8.05 0.62
C PHE A 24 -2.33 -8.11 -0.53
N TYR A 25 -3.29 -7.17 -0.58
CA TYR A 25 -4.29 -7.17 -1.64
C TYR A 25 -3.74 -6.77 -3.01
N PHE A 26 -2.76 -5.88 -3.05
CA PHE A 26 -2.13 -5.51 -4.31
C PHE A 26 -1.35 -6.67 -4.93
N ASN A 27 -0.73 -7.53 -4.13
CA ASN A 27 -0.07 -8.76 -4.62
C ASN A 27 -1.06 -9.80 -5.18
N LEU A 28 -2.36 -9.72 -4.85
CA LEU A 28 -3.39 -10.53 -5.51
C LEU A 28 -3.82 -9.96 -6.87
N ILE A 29 -3.63 -8.65 -7.08
CA ILE A 29 -4.07 -7.92 -8.28
C ILE A 29 -2.91 -7.76 -9.29
N PHE A 30 -1.69 -7.63 -8.79
CA PHE A 30 -0.49 -7.30 -9.56
C PHE A 30 0.67 -8.23 -9.23
N ASP A 31 1.53 -8.48 -10.21
CA ASP A 31 2.76 -9.28 -10.09
C ASP A 31 4.03 -8.44 -9.84
N ASN A 32 3.90 -7.12 -9.81
CA ASN A 32 4.99 -6.14 -9.78
C ASN A 32 5.01 -5.26 -8.52
N VAL A 33 4.46 -5.76 -7.41
CA VAL A 33 4.39 -5.04 -6.12
C VAL A 33 5.65 -5.25 -5.30
N VAL A 34 6.20 -4.17 -4.78
CA VAL A 34 7.34 -4.15 -3.86
C VAL A 34 6.92 -3.54 -2.53
N GLN A 35 6.80 -4.38 -1.52
CA GLN A 35 6.56 -3.88 -0.16
C GLN A 35 7.90 -3.47 0.45
N VAL A 36 8.07 -2.17 0.70
CA VAL A 36 9.30 -1.62 1.26
C VAL A 36 9.30 -1.79 2.78
N HIS A 37 10.19 -2.61 3.28
CA HIS A 37 10.39 -2.82 4.71
C HIS A 37 11.36 -1.79 5.28
N SER A 38 11.10 -1.32 6.50
CA SER A 38 11.84 -0.19 7.10
C SER A 38 12.55 -0.58 8.39
N ASN A 39 13.32 -1.65 8.39
CA ASN A 39 14.16 -2.03 9.53
C ASN A 39 15.24 -0.97 9.80
N SER A 40 15.82 -0.42 8.73
CA SER A 40 16.76 0.69 8.79
C SER A 40 16.53 1.69 7.65
N ALA A 41 17.12 2.89 7.75
CA ALA A 41 17.02 3.87 6.66
C ALA A 41 17.80 3.43 5.42
N SER A 42 18.98 2.79 5.59
CA SER A 42 19.78 2.27 4.49
C SER A 42 19.01 1.22 3.68
N GLU A 43 18.45 0.20 4.34
CA GLU A 43 17.66 -0.85 3.70
C GLU A 43 16.46 -0.30 2.91
N MET A 44 15.81 0.75 3.42
CA MET A 44 14.70 1.40 2.70
C MET A 44 15.18 1.96 1.34
N PHE A 45 16.30 2.68 1.33
CA PHE A 45 16.85 3.25 0.10
C PHE A 45 17.44 2.19 -0.83
N GLU A 46 17.99 1.10 -0.30
CA GLU A 46 18.43 -0.06 -1.09
C GLU A 46 17.28 -0.69 -1.86
N GLN A 47 16.10 -0.84 -1.23
CA GLN A 47 14.88 -1.35 -1.87
C GLN A 47 14.34 -0.37 -2.93
N LEU A 48 14.54 0.94 -2.75
CA LEU A 48 14.15 1.99 -3.69
C LEU A 48 15.24 2.32 -4.73
N LEU A 49 16.38 1.64 -4.71
CA LEU A 49 17.53 1.96 -5.56
C LEU A 49 17.19 2.10 -7.05
N ARG A 50 16.27 1.26 -7.52
CA ARG A 50 15.88 1.17 -8.94
C ARG A 50 14.56 1.88 -9.25
N VAL A 51 14.04 2.66 -8.32
CA VAL A 51 12.81 3.43 -8.56
C VAL A 51 13.05 4.50 -9.63
N GLY A 52 12.07 4.73 -10.50
CA GLY A 52 12.19 5.72 -11.56
C GLY A 52 10.92 5.88 -12.38
N GLU A 53 11.08 6.43 -13.58
CA GLU A 53 9.98 6.73 -14.49
C GLU A 53 9.12 5.49 -14.84
N GLY A 54 7.82 5.64 -14.69
CA GLY A 54 6.83 4.58 -14.87
C GLY A 54 6.56 3.74 -13.62
N ASP A 55 7.32 3.93 -12.55
CA ASP A 55 7.03 3.32 -11.25
C ASP A 55 6.03 4.20 -10.46
N VAL A 56 5.29 3.59 -9.54
CA VAL A 56 4.41 4.28 -8.58
C VAL A 56 4.88 3.97 -7.16
N VAL A 57 4.98 5.00 -6.33
CA VAL A 57 5.37 4.86 -4.92
C VAL A 57 4.24 5.34 -4.02
N ASN A 58 3.63 4.43 -3.27
CA ASN A 58 2.59 4.73 -2.28
C ASN A 58 3.23 4.90 -0.91
N GLY A 59 3.24 6.11 -0.38
CA GLY A 59 3.74 6.41 0.96
C GLY A 59 2.62 6.71 1.93
N ILE A 60 2.64 6.04 3.09
CA ILE A 60 1.60 6.15 4.12
C ILE A 60 2.22 6.70 5.40
N SER A 61 1.74 7.86 5.85
CA SER A 61 2.11 8.43 7.16
C SER A 61 1.10 9.48 7.60
N PHE A 62 0.87 9.52 8.92
CA PHE A 62 -0.08 10.40 9.60
C PHE A 62 0.63 11.28 10.64
N PRO A 63 -0.03 12.17 11.38
CA PRO A 63 0.60 13.09 12.32
C PRO A 63 1.67 12.47 13.22
N ARG A 64 2.73 13.21 13.50
CA ARG A 64 4.07 12.78 13.84
C ARG A 64 4.74 12.04 12.68
N TYR A 65 4.53 12.61 11.48
CA TYR A 65 4.97 12.06 10.19
C TYR A 65 6.38 11.49 10.25
N SER A 66 6.54 10.31 9.65
CA SER A 66 7.85 9.68 9.57
C SER A 66 8.78 10.43 8.60
N ARG A 67 9.87 10.97 9.12
CA ARG A 67 10.90 11.60 8.29
C ARG A 67 11.45 10.65 7.23
N ARG A 68 11.57 9.36 7.54
CA ARG A 68 12.02 8.33 6.59
C ARG A 68 11.06 8.19 5.42
N THR A 69 9.76 8.13 5.69
CA THR A 69 8.73 8.06 4.65
C THR A 69 8.77 9.30 3.76
N VAL A 70 8.84 10.50 4.34
CA VAL A 70 8.94 11.76 3.58
C VAL A 70 10.16 11.77 2.67
N GLN A 71 11.34 11.42 3.21
CA GLN A 71 12.59 11.37 2.43
C GLN A 71 12.54 10.33 1.31
N ALA A 72 11.92 9.18 1.54
CA ALA A 72 11.75 8.15 0.53
C ALA A 72 10.84 8.61 -0.62
N LEU A 73 9.76 9.34 -0.31
CA LEU A 73 8.88 9.93 -1.34
C LEU A 73 9.60 11.02 -2.15
N TYR A 74 10.37 11.88 -1.50
CA TYR A 74 11.17 12.90 -2.20
C TYR A 74 12.20 12.24 -3.13
N PHE A 75 12.89 11.21 -2.65
CA PHE A 75 13.84 10.45 -3.46
C PHE A 75 13.16 9.81 -4.69
N ALA A 76 11.98 9.24 -4.52
CA ALA A 76 11.23 8.63 -5.62
C ALA A 76 10.77 9.68 -6.64
N HIS A 77 10.23 10.80 -6.17
CA HIS A 77 9.81 11.92 -7.01
C HIS A 77 10.99 12.48 -7.82
N ASP A 78 12.14 12.72 -7.19
CA ASP A 78 13.34 13.25 -7.86
C ASP A 78 13.91 12.29 -8.93
N ARG A 79 13.48 11.01 -8.91
CA ARG A 79 13.80 9.99 -9.92
C ARG A 79 12.71 9.78 -10.97
N GLY A 80 11.67 10.61 -10.96
CA GLY A 80 10.59 10.59 -11.94
C GLY A 80 9.52 9.52 -11.72
N ALA A 81 9.49 8.89 -10.54
CA ALA A 81 8.38 8.01 -10.17
C ALA A 81 7.14 8.83 -9.81
N THR A 82 5.96 8.30 -10.08
CA THR A 82 4.70 8.88 -9.62
C THR A 82 4.53 8.60 -8.12
N VAL A 83 4.34 9.66 -7.35
CA VAL A 83 4.19 9.59 -5.89
C VAL A 83 2.73 9.72 -5.48
N VAL A 84 2.25 8.74 -4.73
CA VAL A 84 0.92 8.74 -4.09
C VAL A 84 1.11 8.83 -2.58
N ALA A 85 0.64 9.91 -1.98
CA ALA A 85 0.64 10.08 -0.52
C ALA A 85 -0.71 9.69 0.08
N ILE A 86 -0.69 8.86 1.11
CA ILE A 86 -1.86 8.55 1.95
C ILE A 86 -1.60 9.19 3.33
N THR A 87 -2.34 10.23 3.65
CA THR A 87 -2.09 11.09 4.81
C THR A 87 -3.38 11.75 5.30
N ASP A 88 -3.29 12.64 6.27
CA ASP A 88 -4.45 13.30 6.90
C ASP A 88 -4.75 14.70 6.37
N SER A 89 -3.78 15.35 5.75
CA SER A 89 -3.88 16.75 5.33
C SER A 89 -3.19 17.03 4.00
N PRO A 90 -3.76 17.91 3.15
CA PRO A 90 -3.08 18.35 1.93
C PRO A 90 -1.83 19.20 2.21
N THR A 91 -1.66 19.68 3.44
CA THR A 91 -0.48 20.42 3.90
C THR A 91 0.51 19.53 4.66
N SER A 92 0.32 18.21 4.67
CA SER A 92 1.26 17.28 5.27
C SER A 92 2.58 17.26 4.52
N PRO A 93 3.72 16.95 5.17
CA PRO A 93 5.01 16.82 4.48
C PRO A 93 5.02 15.76 3.38
N LEU A 94 4.12 14.77 3.44
CA LEU A 94 3.98 13.76 2.39
C LEU A 94 3.35 14.33 1.11
N ALA A 95 2.41 15.26 1.27
CA ALA A 95 1.67 15.83 0.15
C ALA A 95 2.50 16.85 -0.64
N GLU A 96 3.58 17.39 -0.07
CA GLU A 96 4.37 18.47 -0.68
C GLU A 96 4.90 18.14 -2.08
N ARG A 97 5.35 16.89 -2.28
CA ARG A 97 5.87 16.41 -3.57
C ARG A 97 5.11 15.19 -4.10
N ALA A 98 3.88 15.01 -3.64
CA ALA A 98 3.04 13.94 -4.15
C ALA A 98 2.29 14.40 -5.40
N ASP A 99 2.25 13.56 -6.44
CA ASP A 99 1.43 13.76 -7.62
C ASP A 99 -0.06 13.57 -7.30
N HIS A 100 -0.33 12.65 -6.36
CA HIS A 100 -1.68 12.37 -5.87
C HIS A 100 -1.68 12.24 -4.35
N THR A 101 -2.69 12.82 -3.71
CA THR A 101 -2.86 12.74 -2.26
C THR A 101 -4.23 12.18 -1.92
N LEU A 102 -4.25 11.10 -1.15
CA LEU A 102 -5.45 10.48 -0.60
C LEU A 102 -5.53 10.84 0.89
N LEU A 103 -6.66 11.43 1.30
CA LEU A 103 -6.82 12.01 2.62
C LEU A 103 -7.75 11.18 3.51
N ALA A 104 -7.28 10.83 4.70
CA ALA A 104 -8.08 10.23 5.76
C ALA A 104 -7.69 10.81 7.12
N LYS A 105 -8.67 11.09 7.97
CA LYS A 105 -8.40 11.55 9.34
C LYS A 105 -7.80 10.41 10.17
N SER A 106 -6.75 10.74 10.93
CA SER A 106 -6.13 9.85 11.90
C SER A 106 -5.96 10.61 13.20
N ASP A 107 -7.07 10.78 13.90
CA ASP A 107 -7.06 11.46 15.18
C ASP A 107 -6.52 10.53 16.27
N MET A 108 -5.62 11.06 17.10
CA MET A 108 -5.08 10.32 18.22
C MET A 108 -5.99 10.45 19.44
N ALA A 109 -6.65 9.35 19.80
CA ALA A 109 -7.35 9.24 21.06
C ALA A 109 -6.39 8.68 22.11
N SER A 110 -5.87 9.55 22.99
CA SER A 110 -4.88 9.17 24.00
C SER A 110 -3.49 8.88 23.37
N PHE A 111 -2.98 7.63 23.46
CA PHE A 111 -1.67 7.22 22.93
C PHE A 111 -1.78 6.40 21.61
N VAL A 112 -2.99 6.09 21.18
CA VAL A 112 -3.25 5.25 20.02
C VAL A 112 -3.65 6.08 18.81
N ASP A 113 -2.96 5.87 17.68
CA ASP A 113 -3.36 6.42 16.39
C ASP A 113 -4.62 5.68 15.89
N SER A 114 -5.67 6.41 15.54
CA SER A 114 -6.84 5.78 14.93
C SER A 114 -6.57 5.44 13.47
N LEU A 115 -6.58 4.15 13.15
CA LEU A 115 -6.43 3.66 11.78
C LEU A 115 -7.75 3.36 11.08
N VAL A 116 -8.90 3.66 11.69
CA VAL A 116 -10.24 3.31 11.14
C VAL A 116 -10.50 4.00 9.80
N ALA A 117 -10.41 5.33 9.74
CA ALA A 117 -10.62 6.05 8.50
C ALA A 117 -9.51 5.79 7.46
N PRO A 118 -8.20 5.77 7.84
CA PRO A 118 -7.13 5.33 6.95
C PRO A 118 -7.36 3.95 6.35
N LEU A 119 -7.76 2.96 7.14
CA LEU A 119 -8.04 1.61 6.65
C LEU A 119 -9.25 1.59 5.71
N SER A 120 -10.31 2.35 6.00
CA SER A 120 -11.45 2.50 5.10
C SER A 120 -11.06 3.09 3.75
N LEU A 121 -10.16 4.09 3.74
CA LEU A 121 -9.62 4.66 2.51
C LEU A 121 -8.79 3.65 1.72
N VAL A 122 -7.93 2.89 2.40
CA VAL A 122 -7.13 1.82 1.78
C VAL A 122 -8.04 0.74 1.18
N ASN A 123 -9.10 0.33 1.88
CA ASN A 123 -10.11 -0.60 1.33
C ASN A 123 -10.76 -0.04 0.05
N ALA A 124 -11.15 1.23 0.06
CA ALA A 124 -11.75 1.87 -1.11
C ALA A 124 -10.78 1.90 -2.31
N LEU A 125 -9.49 2.17 -2.05
CA LEU A 125 -8.43 2.13 -3.07
C LEU A 125 -8.27 0.72 -3.66
N ILE A 126 -8.20 -0.31 -2.82
CA ILE A 126 -8.10 -1.71 -3.25
C ILE A 126 -9.29 -2.08 -4.14
N VAL A 127 -10.51 -1.78 -3.71
CA VAL A 127 -11.72 -2.05 -4.48
C VAL A 127 -11.74 -1.30 -5.81
N ALA A 128 -11.36 -0.02 -5.82
CA ALA A 128 -11.33 0.78 -7.04
C ALA A 128 -10.33 0.22 -8.07
N VAL A 129 -9.14 -0.18 -7.62
CA VAL A 129 -8.10 -0.78 -8.46
C VAL A 129 -8.51 -2.18 -8.92
N GLY A 130 -9.03 -3.01 -8.02
CA GLY A 130 -9.51 -4.37 -8.36
C GLY A 130 -10.63 -4.36 -9.39
N ARG A 131 -11.53 -3.36 -9.35
CA ARG A 131 -12.57 -3.21 -10.38
C ARG A 131 -12.01 -2.92 -11.76
N GLN A 132 -10.90 -2.18 -11.86
CA GLN A 132 -10.23 -1.91 -13.14
C GLN A 132 -9.46 -3.13 -13.65
N LYS A 133 -9.06 -4.03 -12.78
CA LYS A 133 -8.32 -5.26 -13.06
C LYS A 133 -9.17 -6.52 -12.86
N LYS A 134 -10.48 -6.42 -13.07
CA LYS A 134 -11.45 -7.48 -12.76
C LYS A 134 -11.13 -8.83 -13.41
N GLU A 135 -10.71 -8.81 -14.67
CA GLU A 135 -10.44 -10.04 -15.43
C GLU A 135 -9.18 -10.74 -14.88
N ASP A 136 -8.10 -9.98 -14.67
CA ASP A 136 -6.84 -10.49 -14.10
C ASP A 136 -7.09 -11.05 -12.69
N LEU A 137 -7.88 -10.32 -11.88
CA LEU A 137 -8.23 -10.73 -10.52
C LEU A 137 -9.08 -12.00 -10.47
N SER A 138 -10.06 -12.15 -11.37
CA SER A 138 -10.88 -13.38 -11.48
C SER A 138 -10.00 -14.60 -11.77
N GLN A 139 -9.06 -14.49 -12.71
CA GLN A 139 -8.13 -15.57 -13.03
C GLN A 139 -7.23 -15.95 -11.84
N THR A 140 -6.76 -14.93 -11.09
CA THR A 140 -5.97 -15.13 -9.87
C THR A 140 -6.77 -15.92 -8.83
N PHE A 141 -8.02 -15.51 -8.55
CA PHE A 141 -8.86 -16.22 -7.59
C PHE A 141 -9.24 -17.63 -8.03
N GLU A 142 -9.57 -17.85 -9.29
CA GLU A 142 -9.83 -19.19 -9.82
C GLU A 142 -8.62 -20.13 -9.62
N THR A 143 -7.42 -19.61 -9.77
CA THR A 143 -6.19 -20.36 -9.54
C THR A 143 -5.97 -20.64 -8.06
N LEU A 144 -6.16 -19.62 -7.19
CA LEU A 144 -6.03 -19.75 -5.75
C LEU A 144 -7.04 -20.73 -5.15
N GLU A 145 -8.31 -20.70 -5.57
CA GLU A 145 -9.33 -21.64 -5.10
C GLU A 145 -8.93 -23.09 -5.36
N LYS A 146 -8.36 -23.39 -6.54
CA LYS A 146 -7.83 -24.72 -6.85
C LYS A 146 -6.68 -25.13 -5.93
N ILE A 147 -5.73 -24.21 -5.68
CA ILE A 147 -4.61 -24.44 -4.79
C ILE A 147 -5.10 -24.65 -3.35
N TRP A 148 -6.03 -23.82 -2.88
CA TRP A 148 -6.58 -23.91 -1.52
C TRP A 148 -7.36 -25.21 -1.30
N ASP A 149 -8.07 -25.69 -2.31
CA ASP A 149 -8.77 -27.00 -2.24
C ASP A 149 -7.77 -28.16 -2.27
N GLU A 150 -6.75 -28.10 -3.14
CA GLU A 150 -5.73 -29.15 -3.24
C GLU A 150 -4.89 -29.30 -1.97
N TYR A 151 -4.56 -28.16 -1.30
CA TYR A 151 -3.73 -28.14 -0.09
C TYR A 151 -4.53 -28.04 1.21
N GLU A 152 -5.85 -28.13 1.16
CA GLU A 152 -6.77 -28.06 2.31
C GLU A 152 -6.49 -26.86 3.21
N VAL A 153 -6.26 -25.67 2.59
CA VAL A 153 -5.85 -24.45 3.30
C VAL A 153 -6.94 -23.93 4.24
N TYR A 154 -8.22 -24.16 3.92
CA TYR A 154 -9.36 -23.73 4.73
C TYR A 154 -10.14 -24.92 5.27
N GLU A 155 -10.59 -24.82 6.51
CA GLU A 155 -11.52 -25.76 7.11
C GLU A 155 -12.84 -25.79 6.32
N LYS A 156 -13.30 -26.99 5.97
CA LYS A 156 -14.64 -27.17 5.37
C LYS A 156 -15.66 -27.08 6.50
N VAL A 157 -16.35 -25.94 6.60
CA VAL A 157 -17.48 -25.81 7.53
C VAL A 157 -18.65 -26.62 6.96
N GLU A 158 -18.94 -27.79 7.55
CA GLU A 158 -20.20 -28.48 7.27
C GLU A 158 -21.34 -27.61 7.81
N HIS A 159 -22.11 -27.01 6.93
CA HIS A 159 -23.38 -26.42 7.33
C HIS A 159 -24.31 -27.60 7.62
N GLU A 160 -24.53 -27.89 8.91
CA GLU A 160 -25.67 -28.71 9.31
C GLU A 160 -26.94 -27.96 8.89
N ASP A 161 -27.70 -28.56 7.97
CA ASP A 161 -29.03 -28.12 7.52
C ASP A 161 -30.08 -28.22 8.68
#